data_524e329d3eabcc1956f8764ed14a2d74
#
_entry.id   524e329d3eabcc1956f8764ed14a2d74
#
_cell.length_a   1.000
_cell.length_b   1.000
_cell.length_c   1.000
_cell.angle_alpha   90.00
_cell.angle_beta   90.00
_cell.angle_gamma   90.00
#
_symmetry.space_group_name_H-M   'P 1'
#
loop_
_entity.id
_entity.type
_entity.pdbx_description
1 polymer ?
#
loop_
_entity_poly.entity_id
_entity_poly.type
_entity_poly.pdbx_seq_one_letter_code
_entity_poly.pdbx_strand_id
1 'polypeptide(L)'
;MESKELIALEDKYGAHNYHPLPVVLSKGEGVYVWDVDGKRYFDFLSAYSAVNQGHCHPKIICALKEQSETLTLTSRAFHNNVLGQYEKYVTALFGYDKVLPM
;
A
#
# COMPACT_ATOMS: atom_id res chain seq x y z
N MET A 1 17.50 -14.12 6.86
CA MET A 1 18.08 -13.05 7.72
C MET A 1 17.15 -12.82 8.88
N GLU A 2 17.70 -12.74 10.08
CA GLU A 2 16.94 -12.41 11.29
C GLU A 2 16.69 -10.90 11.41
N SER A 3 15.75 -10.49 12.24
CA SER A 3 15.42 -9.06 12.45
C SER A 3 16.64 -8.20 12.74
N LYS A 4 17.56 -8.65 13.58
CA LYS A 4 18.78 -7.90 13.94
C LYS A 4 19.70 -7.60 12.74
N GLU A 5 19.83 -8.55 11.83
CA GLU A 5 20.66 -8.39 10.63
C GLU A 5 20.04 -7.39 9.66
N LEU A 6 18.72 -7.43 9.49
CA LEU A 6 17.98 -6.51 8.62
C LEU A 6 18.00 -5.09 9.16
N ILE A 7 17.81 -4.90 10.47
CA ILE A 7 17.92 -3.60 11.12
C ILE A 7 19.34 -3.03 10.96
N ALA A 8 20.37 -3.85 11.17
CA ALA A 8 21.76 -3.40 10.99
C ALA A 8 22.08 -2.99 9.54
N LEU A 9 21.46 -3.63 8.55
CA LEU A 9 21.58 -3.22 7.14
C LEU A 9 20.92 -1.86 6.90
N GLU A 10 19.71 -1.65 7.42
CA GLU A 10 19.00 -0.38 7.31
C GLU A 10 19.77 0.74 8.03
N ASP A 11 20.26 0.50 9.23
CA ASP A 11 21.07 1.45 9.99
C ASP A 11 22.38 1.83 9.26
N LYS A 12 22.99 0.89 8.56
CA LYS A 12 24.25 1.12 7.84
C LYS A 12 24.05 1.93 6.55
N TYR A 13 22.97 1.69 5.82
CA TYR A 13 22.78 2.22 4.48
C TYR A 13 21.65 3.24 4.35
N GLY A 14 20.73 3.32 5.33
CA GLY A 14 19.62 4.26 5.36
C GLY A 14 20.03 5.65 5.82
N ALA A 15 19.22 6.66 5.47
CA ALA A 15 19.47 8.06 5.81
C ALA A 15 18.99 8.46 7.23
N HIS A 16 18.45 7.54 8.02
CA HIS A 16 17.96 7.73 9.39
C HIS A 16 16.97 8.90 9.57
N ASN A 17 16.10 9.10 8.60
CA ASN A 17 15.03 10.11 8.67
C ASN A 17 13.87 9.71 9.59
N TYR A 18 13.82 8.45 10.02
CA TYR A 18 12.91 7.90 11.02
C TYR A 18 13.67 7.12 12.08
N HIS A 19 13.01 6.87 13.22
CA HIS A 19 13.49 5.96 14.25
C HIS A 19 12.44 4.84 14.45
N PRO A 20 12.45 3.80 13.61
CA PRO A 20 11.45 2.74 13.64
C PRO A 20 11.49 1.91 14.93
N LEU A 21 10.37 1.27 15.26
CA LEU A 21 10.35 0.21 16.27
C LEU A 21 11.20 -0.98 15.81
N PRO A 22 11.85 -1.70 16.74
CA PRO A 22 12.74 -2.83 16.41
C PRO A 22 11.96 -4.09 15.99
N VAL A 23 11.09 -3.94 15.00
CA VAL A 23 10.25 -5.00 14.43
C VAL A 23 10.37 -4.95 12.91
N VAL A 24 10.76 -6.06 12.29
CA VAL A 24 10.92 -6.15 10.84
C VAL A 24 9.76 -6.94 10.25
N LEU A 25 8.75 -6.22 9.78
CA LEU A 25 7.55 -6.82 9.18
C LEU A 25 7.85 -7.39 7.80
N SER A 26 7.34 -8.59 7.50
CA SER A 26 7.58 -9.30 6.25
C SER A 26 6.33 -9.84 5.56
N LYS A 27 5.22 -9.98 6.29
CA LYS A 27 3.96 -10.50 5.78
C LYS A 27 2.78 -9.74 6.37
N GLY A 28 1.73 -9.53 5.56
CA GLY A 28 0.46 -8.98 6.00
C GLY A 28 -0.73 -9.74 5.40
N GLU A 29 -1.79 -9.95 6.19
CA GLU A 29 -3.03 -10.59 5.77
C GLU A 29 -4.20 -10.08 6.62
N GLY A 30 -5.15 -9.40 6.01
CA GLY A 30 -6.26 -8.78 6.72
C GLY A 30 -5.77 -7.82 7.80
N VAL A 31 -6.12 -8.05 9.05
CA VAL A 31 -5.73 -7.23 10.22
C VAL A 31 -4.41 -7.65 10.84
N TYR A 32 -3.78 -8.69 10.32
CA TYR A 32 -2.57 -9.27 10.90
C TYR A 32 -1.33 -8.93 10.08
N VAL A 33 -0.22 -8.74 10.79
CA VAL A 33 1.12 -8.68 10.22
C VAL A 33 2.05 -9.65 10.96
N TRP A 34 3.10 -10.10 10.27
CA TRP A 34 4.13 -10.98 10.84
C TRP A 34 5.50 -10.37 10.61
N ASP A 35 6.35 -10.50 11.62
CA ASP A 35 7.76 -10.19 11.44
C ASP A 35 8.51 -11.34 10.76
N VAL A 36 9.77 -11.08 10.44
CA VAL A 36 10.65 -12.08 9.80
C VAL A 36 10.99 -13.24 10.73
N ASP A 37 10.82 -13.08 12.05
CA ASP A 37 11.06 -14.10 13.07
C ASP A 37 9.81 -14.96 13.32
N GLY A 38 8.71 -14.68 12.58
CA GLY A 38 7.46 -15.45 12.56
C GLY A 38 6.44 -15.03 13.61
N LYS A 39 6.68 -13.99 14.39
CA LYS A 39 5.73 -13.50 15.38
C LYS A 39 4.61 -12.71 14.72
N ARG A 40 3.37 -12.98 15.12
CA ARG A 40 2.17 -12.30 14.62
C ARG A 40 1.75 -11.16 15.53
N TYR A 41 1.29 -10.07 14.88
CA TYR A 41 0.76 -8.88 15.52
C TYR A 41 -0.58 -8.48 14.91
N PHE A 42 -1.40 -7.74 15.66
CA PHE A 42 -2.48 -6.94 15.07
C PHE A 42 -1.91 -5.62 14.57
N ASP A 43 -2.27 -5.24 13.36
CA ASP A 43 -1.92 -3.92 12.81
C ASP A 43 -3.02 -2.89 13.09
N PHE A 44 -2.89 -2.17 14.21
CA PHE A 44 -3.78 -1.07 14.57
C PHE A 44 -3.40 0.27 13.93
N LEU A 45 -2.22 0.37 13.33
CA LEU A 45 -1.77 1.58 12.66
C LEU A 45 -2.23 1.65 11.20
N SER A 46 -2.25 0.51 10.52
CA SER A 46 -2.72 0.35 9.13
C SER A 46 -2.13 1.39 8.16
N ALA A 47 -0.82 1.68 8.29
CA ALA A 47 -0.13 2.73 7.53
C ALA A 47 -0.89 4.07 7.56
N TYR A 48 -1.29 4.53 8.74
CA TYR A 48 -2.13 5.72 8.96
C TYR A 48 -3.47 5.64 8.21
N SER A 49 -4.13 4.50 8.32
CA SER A 49 -5.42 4.16 7.68
C SER A 49 -5.36 3.96 6.15
N ALA A 50 -4.19 3.95 5.53
CA ALA A 50 -4.06 3.65 4.10
C ALA A 50 -4.42 2.21 3.76
N VAL A 51 -4.24 1.27 4.71
CA VAL A 51 -4.55 -0.16 4.58
C VAL A 51 -5.88 -0.50 5.30
N ASN A 52 -6.86 0.40 5.23
CA ASN A 52 -8.15 0.27 5.94
C ASN A 52 -9.01 -0.92 5.47
N GLN A 53 -8.74 -1.48 4.29
CA GLN A 53 -9.38 -2.70 3.77
C GLN A 53 -8.66 -3.99 4.19
N GLY A 54 -7.61 -3.87 5.00
CA GLY A 54 -6.73 -4.96 5.41
C GLY A 54 -5.59 -5.22 4.42
N HIS A 55 -4.54 -5.85 4.94
CA HIS A 55 -3.39 -6.25 4.14
C HIS A 55 -3.76 -7.28 3.08
N CYS A 56 -3.25 -7.10 1.89
CA CYS A 56 -3.39 -8.06 0.77
C CYS A 56 -4.85 -8.44 0.46
N HIS A 57 -5.77 -7.47 0.54
CA HIS A 57 -7.17 -7.73 0.24
C HIS A 57 -7.33 -8.35 -1.16
N PRO A 58 -7.95 -9.54 -1.32
CA PRO A 58 -7.88 -10.32 -2.55
C PRO A 58 -8.42 -9.59 -3.79
N LYS A 59 -9.50 -8.82 -3.65
CA LYS A 59 -10.06 -8.03 -4.76
C LYS A 59 -9.11 -6.91 -5.20
N ILE A 60 -8.45 -6.23 -4.26
CA ILE A 60 -7.50 -5.15 -4.54
C ILE A 60 -6.25 -5.71 -5.21
N ILE A 61 -5.71 -6.82 -4.69
CA ILE A 61 -4.54 -7.48 -5.27
C ILE A 61 -4.84 -8.03 -6.67
N CYS A 62 -6.04 -8.59 -6.89
CA CYS A 62 -6.45 -9.05 -8.22
C CYS A 62 -6.46 -7.88 -9.23
N ALA A 63 -7.13 -6.78 -8.89
CA ALA A 63 -7.19 -5.59 -9.75
C ALA A 63 -5.79 -5.01 -10.03
N LEU A 64 -4.90 -4.97 -9.03
CA LEU A 64 -3.52 -4.53 -9.21
C LEU A 64 -2.75 -5.41 -10.19
N LYS A 65 -2.84 -6.74 -10.05
CA LYS A 65 -2.17 -7.71 -10.95
C LYS A 65 -2.66 -7.55 -12.39
N GLU A 66 -3.96 -7.55 -12.60
CA GLU A 66 -4.56 -7.40 -13.93
C GLU A 66 -4.16 -6.08 -14.59
N GLN A 67 -4.23 -4.96 -13.85
CA GLN A 67 -3.87 -3.65 -14.39
C GLN A 67 -2.37 -3.54 -14.66
N SER A 68 -1.50 -4.09 -13.81
CA SER A 68 -0.04 -4.03 -13.97
C SER A 68 0.46 -4.78 -15.21
N GLU A 69 -0.26 -5.80 -15.65
CA GLU A 69 0.05 -6.54 -16.89
C GLU A 69 -0.42 -5.81 -18.16
N THR A 70 -1.26 -4.78 -18.03
CA THR A 70 -1.83 -4.03 -19.14
C THR A 70 -1.18 -2.65 -19.30
N LEU A 71 -1.20 -1.84 -18.25
CA LEU A 71 -0.64 -0.49 -18.25
C LEU A 71 -0.40 -0.04 -16.80
N THR A 72 0.85 0.21 -16.44
CA THR A 72 1.24 0.55 -15.07
C THR A 72 1.11 2.03 -14.75
N LEU A 73 1.58 2.90 -15.65
CA LEU A 73 1.63 4.33 -15.43
C LEU A 73 1.57 5.10 -16.76
N THR A 74 0.82 6.19 -16.78
CA THR A 74 0.87 7.19 -17.86
C THR A 74 1.17 8.57 -17.28
N SER A 75 1.86 9.41 -18.08
CA SER A 75 1.92 10.83 -17.80
C SER A 75 0.52 11.45 -17.89
N ARG A 76 0.26 12.48 -17.09
CA ARG A 76 -0.97 13.30 -17.19
C ARG A 76 -1.08 14.10 -18.51
N ALA A 77 -0.05 14.05 -19.36
CA ALA A 77 -0.11 14.55 -20.73
C ALA A 77 -1.05 13.70 -21.62
N PHE A 78 -1.40 12.49 -21.19
CA PHE A 78 -2.29 11.58 -21.91
C PHE A 78 -3.53 11.24 -21.08
N HIS A 79 -4.62 10.95 -21.78
CA HIS A 79 -5.76 10.27 -21.19
C HIS A 79 -5.48 8.77 -21.09
N ASN A 80 -6.16 8.09 -20.16
CA ASN A 80 -6.19 6.64 -20.10
C ASN A 80 -7.65 6.13 -19.95
N ASN A 81 -7.83 4.86 -20.14
CA ASN A 81 -9.17 4.24 -20.18
C ASN A 81 -9.83 4.04 -18.81
N VAL A 82 -9.11 4.21 -17.69
CA VAL A 82 -9.66 3.91 -16.35
C VAL A 82 -9.96 5.17 -15.53
N LEU A 83 -9.20 6.25 -15.72
CA LEU A 83 -9.32 7.45 -14.88
C LEU A 83 -10.71 8.09 -14.96
N GLY A 84 -11.26 8.30 -16.15
CA GLY A 84 -12.58 8.90 -16.32
C GLY A 84 -13.72 8.05 -15.74
N GLN A 85 -13.57 6.73 -15.75
CA GLN A 85 -14.51 5.81 -15.10
C GLN A 85 -14.47 5.96 -13.57
N TYR A 86 -13.28 6.05 -13.01
CA TYR A 86 -13.06 6.32 -11.59
C TYR A 86 -13.67 7.66 -11.16
N GLU A 87 -13.36 8.73 -11.90
CA GLU A 87 -13.86 10.08 -11.63
C GLU A 87 -15.40 10.12 -11.66
N LYS A 88 -16.02 9.49 -12.66
CA LYS A 88 -17.48 9.35 -12.73
C LYS A 88 -18.07 8.61 -11.54
N TYR A 89 -17.46 7.51 -11.14
CA TYR A 89 -17.91 6.72 -10.00
C TYR A 89 -17.82 7.51 -8.69
N VAL A 90 -16.69 8.15 -8.42
CA VAL A 90 -16.44 8.89 -7.18
C VAL A 90 -17.34 10.13 -7.06
N THR A 91 -17.51 10.88 -8.14
CA THR A 91 -18.42 12.05 -8.16
C THR A 91 -19.86 11.65 -7.90
N ALA A 92 -20.33 10.56 -8.50
CA ALA A 92 -21.68 10.04 -8.24
C ALA A 92 -21.83 9.54 -6.78
N LEU A 93 -20.81 8.86 -6.24
CA LEU A 93 -20.83 8.31 -4.88
C LEU A 93 -20.93 9.41 -3.81
N PHE A 94 -20.19 10.49 -3.97
CA PHE A 94 -20.11 11.58 -2.99
C PHE A 94 -21.00 12.80 -3.31
N GLY A 95 -21.66 12.81 -4.45
CA GLY A 95 -22.56 13.89 -4.84
C GLY A 95 -21.85 15.20 -5.23
N TYR A 96 -20.67 15.13 -5.80
CA TYR A 96 -19.92 16.30 -6.31
C TYR A 96 -19.87 16.31 -7.83
N ASP A 97 -19.72 17.50 -8.41
CA ASP A 97 -19.66 17.66 -9.87
C ASP A 97 -18.32 17.21 -10.46
N LYS A 98 -17.24 17.35 -9.71
CA LYS A 98 -15.85 17.04 -10.14
C LYS A 98 -15.02 16.51 -8.99
N VAL A 99 -13.97 15.75 -9.34
CA VAL A 99 -12.95 15.23 -8.42
C VAL A 99 -11.55 15.55 -8.96
N LEU A 100 -10.63 15.82 -8.07
CA LEU A 100 -9.20 15.95 -8.37
C LEU A 100 -8.43 14.82 -7.65
N PRO A 101 -8.08 13.72 -8.34
CA PRO A 101 -7.21 12.70 -7.78
C PRO A 101 -5.77 13.24 -7.63
N MET A 102 -5.18 13.02 -6.45
CA MET A 102 -3.81 13.44 -6.14
C MET A 102 -2.98 12.25 -5.70
#